data_9b40aedc9bb57e614ee0a3cf4f7c7260
#
_entry.id   9b40aedc9bb57e614ee0a3cf4f7c7260
#
_cell.length_a   1.000
_cell.length_b   1.000
_cell.length_c   1.000
_cell.angle_alpha   90.00
_cell.angle_beta   90.00
_cell.angle_gamma   90.00
#
_symmetry.space_group_name_H-M   'P 1'
#
loop_
_entity.id
_entity.type
_entity.pdbx_description
1 polymer ?
#
loop_
_entity_poly.entity_id
_entity_poly.type
_entity_poly.pdbx_seq_one_letter_code
_entity_poly.pdbx_strand_id
1 'polypeptide(L)'
;MPIEDLGPQAAELLSLTDGGEARSLNKLAELAARQVPACAGAHAAVWHGGDVISTAATHPDLAELADLQLATGQGPLIAAADTGLAVSCPDTLEEGRWPDYADAALRRGVRCSVHLVRELPGGALVLSLFGVRPGVLDAQSNPVAAMVAAFGGAMLANATAYQQAQRAASQLQDALVARSVVDRPRAS
;
A
#
# COMPACT_ATOMS: atom_id res chain seq x y z
N MET A 1 20.63 -8.80 9.93
CA MET A 1 20.07 -9.80 9.00
C MET A 1 20.49 -9.42 7.60
N PRO A 2 21.06 -10.32 6.80
CA PRO A 2 21.54 -9.95 5.46
C PRO A 2 20.36 -9.62 4.53
N ILE A 3 20.59 -8.65 3.66
CA ILE A 3 19.68 -8.21 2.58
C ILE A 3 19.34 -9.36 1.59
N GLU A 4 20.14 -10.44 1.61
CA GLU A 4 19.98 -11.60 0.73
C GLU A 4 18.68 -12.40 0.93
N ASP A 5 18.02 -12.26 2.09
CA ASP A 5 16.77 -12.99 2.40
C ASP A 5 15.49 -12.34 1.79
N LEU A 6 15.59 -11.13 1.25
CA LEU A 6 14.45 -10.46 0.60
C LEU A 6 14.17 -10.97 -0.82
N GLY A 7 15.15 -11.57 -1.49
CA GLY A 7 15.04 -12.03 -2.87
C GLY A 7 13.93 -13.08 -3.11
N PRO A 8 13.85 -14.17 -2.32
CA PRO A 8 12.81 -15.18 -2.49
C PRO A 8 11.42 -14.68 -2.17
N GLN A 9 11.27 -13.83 -1.13
CA GLN A 9 10.00 -13.23 -0.75
C GLN A 9 9.54 -12.16 -1.75
N ALA A 10 10.49 -11.41 -2.31
CA ALA A 10 10.26 -10.50 -3.41
C ALA A 10 9.77 -11.25 -4.67
N ALA A 11 10.38 -12.38 -5.00
CA ALA A 11 9.95 -13.22 -6.11
C ALA A 11 8.54 -13.80 -5.89
N GLU A 12 8.22 -14.20 -4.65
CA GLU A 12 6.88 -14.66 -4.28
C GLU A 12 5.83 -13.56 -4.45
N LEU A 13 6.12 -12.32 -4.03
CA LEU A 13 5.24 -11.17 -4.25
C LEU A 13 5.05 -10.84 -5.73
N LEU A 14 6.09 -10.95 -6.55
CA LEU A 14 6.00 -10.72 -7.99
C LEU A 14 5.19 -11.80 -8.73
N SER A 15 5.10 -13.02 -8.20
CA SER A 15 4.32 -14.13 -8.79
C SER A 15 2.81 -14.03 -8.57
N LEU A 16 2.34 -13.01 -7.83
CA LEU A 16 0.97 -12.89 -7.34
C LEU A 16 0.04 -12.02 -8.22
N THR A 17 0.27 -11.99 -9.51
CA THR A 17 -0.62 -11.30 -10.45
C THR A 17 -2.06 -11.84 -10.48
N ASP A 18 -2.30 -13.04 -9.95
CA ASP A 18 -3.62 -13.67 -9.95
C ASP A 18 -4.46 -13.43 -8.68
N GLY A 19 -3.95 -12.68 -7.70
CA GLY A 19 -4.53 -12.61 -6.36
C GLY A 19 -5.35 -11.38 -6.01
N GLY A 20 -5.49 -10.41 -6.89
CA GLY A 20 -6.15 -9.13 -6.60
C GLY A 20 -5.29 -8.18 -5.76
N GLU A 21 -5.53 -6.88 -5.90
CA GLU A 21 -4.77 -5.80 -5.24
C GLU A 21 -4.76 -5.90 -3.71
N ALA A 22 -5.91 -6.22 -3.10
CA ALA A 22 -6.03 -6.37 -1.65
C ALA A 22 -5.12 -7.46 -1.07
N ARG A 23 -4.97 -8.59 -1.78
CA ARG A 23 -4.05 -9.67 -1.36
C ARG A 23 -2.59 -9.23 -1.45
N SER A 24 -2.24 -8.49 -2.49
CA SER A 24 -0.90 -7.94 -2.67
C SER A 24 -0.56 -6.92 -1.57
N LEU A 25 -1.51 -6.06 -1.19
CA LEU A 25 -1.35 -5.12 -0.08
C LEU A 25 -1.19 -5.84 1.26
N ASN A 26 -1.98 -6.89 1.52
CA ASN A 26 -1.85 -7.65 2.75
C ASN A 26 -0.45 -8.27 2.88
N LYS A 27 0.06 -8.89 1.82
CA LYS A 27 1.41 -9.47 1.82
C LYS A 27 2.50 -8.40 1.97
N LEU A 28 2.33 -7.23 1.36
CA LEU A 28 3.23 -6.10 1.55
C LEU A 28 3.27 -5.64 3.01
N ALA A 29 2.10 -5.48 3.65
CA ALA A 29 1.99 -5.10 5.05
C ALA A 29 2.65 -6.16 5.96
N GLU A 30 2.39 -7.44 5.73
CA GLU A 30 3.02 -8.54 6.47
C GLU A 30 4.54 -8.58 6.27
N LEU A 31 5.03 -8.37 5.04
CA LEU A 31 6.45 -8.29 4.75
C LEU A 31 7.11 -7.13 5.50
N ALA A 32 6.48 -5.96 5.47
CA ALA A 32 6.96 -4.78 6.18
C ALA A 32 7.07 -5.03 7.69
N ALA A 33 6.02 -5.60 8.30
CA ALA A 33 6.01 -5.90 9.72
C ALA A 33 7.10 -6.91 10.14
N ARG A 34 7.42 -7.88 9.25
CA ARG A 34 8.46 -8.89 9.53
C ARG A 34 9.88 -8.40 9.29
N GLN A 35 10.09 -7.59 8.25
CA GLN A 35 11.44 -7.24 7.78
C GLN A 35 11.95 -5.92 8.35
N VAL A 36 11.05 -4.98 8.68
CA VAL A 36 11.46 -3.69 9.21
C VAL A 36 11.75 -3.81 10.70
N PRO A 37 12.99 -3.54 11.14
CA PRO A 37 13.35 -3.61 12.56
C PRO A 37 12.44 -2.72 13.42
N ALA A 38 12.01 -3.25 14.57
CA ALA A 38 11.14 -2.58 15.54
C ALA A 38 9.72 -2.23 15.03
N CYS A 39 9.34 -2.67 13.84
CA CYS A 39 7.97 -2.57 13.34
C CYS A 39 7.12 -3.61 14.06
N ALA A 40 6.06 -3.17 14.75
CA ALA A 40 5.12 -4.05 15.45
C ALA A 40 3.91 -4.41 14.59
N GLY A 41 3.65 -3.62 13.53
CA GLY A 41 2.59 -3.86 12.58
C GLY A 41 2.63 -2.83 11.46
N ALA A 42 1.91 -3.12 10.38
CA ALA A 42 1.89 -2.27 9.20
C ALA A 42 0.48 -2.18 8.59
N HIS A 43 0.25 -1.11 7.87
CA HIS A 43 -0.92 -0.87 7.04
C HIS A 43 -0.46 -0.36 5.68
N ALA A 44 -1.12 -0.80 4.62
CA ALA A 44 -0.87 -0.36 3.25
C ALA A 44 -2.17 0.11 2.61
N ALA A 45 -2.15 1.25 1.94
CA ALA A 45 -3.30 1.80 1.22
C ALA A 45 -2.90 2.28 -0.17
N VAL A 46 -3.74 2.01 -1.16
CA VAL A 46 -3.62 2.54 -2.52
C VAL A 46 -4.65 3.65 -2.70
N TRP A 47 -4.15 4.78 -3.16
CA TRP A 47 -4.92 5.98 -3.46
C TRP A 47 -5.01 6.18 -4.97
N HIS A 48 -6.19 6.59 -5.45
CA HIS A 48 -6.40 6.96 -6.84
C HIS A 48 -7.38 8.13 -6.93
N GLY A 49 -6.98 9.21 -7.60
CA GLY A 49 -7.83 10.40 -7.75
C GLY A 49 -8.22 11.09 -6.43
N GLY A 50 -7.47 10.87 -5.35
CA GLY A 50 -7.75 11.42 -4.01
C GLY A 50 -8.51 10.46 -3.09
N ASP A 51 -9.02 9.33 -3.59
CA ASP A 51 -9.75 8.34 -2.81
C ASP A 51 -8.92 7.10 -2.52
N VAL A 52 -9.15 6.46 -1.38
CA VAL A 52 -8.59 5.13 -1.08
C VAL A 52 -9.39 4.07 -1.81
N ILE A 53 -8.73 3.32 -2.69
CA ILE A 53 -9.37 2.27 -3.48
C ILE A 53 -9.12 0.87 -2.93
N SER A 54 -8.07 0.68 -2.15
CA SER A 54 -7.75 -0.60 -1.53
C SER A 54 -6.88 -0.38 -0.30
N THR A 55 -7.09 -1.20 0.72
CA THR A 55 -6.33 -1.14 1.98
C THR A 55 -6.14 -2.51 2.58
N ALA A 56 -5.06 -2.70 3.33
CA ALA A 56 -4.80 -3.90 4.12
C ALA A 56 -3.95 -3.54 5.35
N ALA A 57 -4.18 -4.26 6.45
CA ALA A 57 -3.45 -4.10 7.71
C ALA A 57 -3.09 -5.43 8.32
N THR A 58 -1.97 -5.51 9.04
CA THR A 58 -1.55 -6.72 9.75
C THR A 58 -2.40 -7.04 10.98
N HIS A 59 -3.09 -6.03 11.52
CA HIS A 59 -3.94 -6.14 12.71
C HIS A 59 -5.22 -5.32 12.54
N PRO A 60 -6.37 -5.78 13.06
CA PRO A 60 -7.62 -5.01 13.02
C PRO A 60 -7.50 -3.62 13.64
N ASP A 61 -6.79 -3.47 14.77
CA ASP A 61 -6.57 -2.19 15.43
C ASP A 61 -5.90 -1.15 14.53
N LEU A 62 -5.02 -1.58 13.62
CA LEU A 62 -4.35 -0.70 12.67
C LEU A 62 -5.26 -0.34 11.49
N ALA A 63 -6.16 -1.23 11.09
CA ALA A 63 -7.20 -0.92 10.12
C ALA A 63 -8.16 0.15 10.69
N GLU A 64 -8.64 -0.05 11.93
CA GLU A 64 -9.50 0.94 12.60
C GLU A 64 -8.80 2.30 12.78
N LEU A 65 -7.49 2.30 13.06
CA LEU A 65 -6.71 3.53 13.16
C LEU A 65 -6.57 4.26 11.81
N ALA A 66 -6.50 3.51 10.71
CA ALA A 66 -6.54 4.08 9.37
C ALA A 66 -7.94 4.61 9.03
N ASP A 67 -8.99 3.85 9.33
CA ASP A 67 -10.39 4.24 9.10
C ASP A 67 -10.75 5.53 9.84
N LEU A 68 -10.26 5.71 11.07
CA LEU A 68 -10.42 6.95 11.82
C LEU A 68 -9.84 8.15 11.05
N GLN A 69 -8.63 8.01 10.53
CA GLN A 69 -7.98 9.08 9.77
C GLN A 69 -8.72 9.38 8.45
N LEU A 70 -9.21 8.35 7.77
CA LEU A 70 -10.02 8.51 6.56
C LEU A 70 -11.35 9.20 6.85
N ALA A 71 -12.01 8.83 7.95
CA ALA A 71 -13.30 9.42 8.34
C ALA A 71 -13.18 10.90 8.78
N THR A 72 -12.08 11.25 9.45
CA THR A 72 -11.83 12.62 9.93
C THR A 72 -11.13 13.52 8.89
N GLY A 73 -10.55 12.93 7.85
CA GLY A 73 -9.68 13.65 6.92
C GLY A 73 -8.39 14.18 7.56
N GLN A 74 -8.01 13.66 8.73
CA GLN A 74 -6.86 14.12 9.50
C GLN A 74 -6.01 12.98 10.02
N GLY A 75 -4.70 13.19 10.04
CA GLY A 75 -3.75 12.22 10.54
C GLY A 75 -2.50 12.11 9.67
N PRO A 76 -1.48 11.41 10.16
CA PRO A 76 -0.23 11.26 9.42
C PRO A 76 -0.39 10.45 8.11
N LEU A 77 -1.36 9.52 8.03
CA LEU A 77 -1.70 8.79 6.80
C LEU A 77 -2.22 9.75 5.72
N ILE A 78 -3.17 10.62 6.11
CA ILE A 78 -3.77 11.60 5.20
C ILE A 78 -2.72 12.62 4.77
N ALA A 79 -1.96 13.17 5.72
CA ALA A 79 -0.90 14.13 5.41
C ALA A 79 0.17 13.56 4.45
N ALA A 80 0.50 12.28 4.57
CA ALA A 80 1.41 11.60 3.66
C ALA A 80 0.80 11.47 2.25
N ALA A 81 -0.46 11.05 2.16
CA ALA A 81 -1.16 10.91 0.88
C ALA A 81 -1.30 12.26 0.15
N ASP A 82 -1.69 13.32 0.87
CA ASP A 82 -1.93 14.65 0.31
C ASP A 82 -0.62 15.32 -0.17
N THR A 83 0.45 15.16 0.60
CA THR A 83 1.74 15.81 0.28
C THR A 83 2.61 15.01 -0.67
N GLY A 84 2.38 13.72 -0.81
CA GLY A 84 3.28 12.80 -1.52
C GLY A 84 4.62 12.59 -0.82
N LEU A 85 4.76 13.07 0.42
CA LEU A 85 6.00 13.00 1.20
C LEU A 85 5.86 12.04 2.38
N ALA A 86 6.99 11.48 2.81
CA ALA A 86 7.00 10.67 4.01
C ALA A 86 6.68 11.52 5.25
N VAL A 87 5.81 11.00 6.12
CA VAL A 87 5.41 11.64 7.37
C VAL A 87 5.76 10.74 8.54
N SER A 88 6.37 11.32 9.58
CA SER A 88 6.72 10.62 10.82
C SER A 88 5.97 11.21 12.02
N CYS A 89 5.57 10.33 12.92
CA CYS A 89 5.14 10.62 14.28
C CYS A 89 6.13 9.89 15.23
N PRO A 90 7.20 10.57 15.69
CA PRO A 90 8.27 9.93 16.47
C PRO A 90 7.82 9.48 17.87
N ASP A 91 6.96 10.24 18.52
CA ASP A 91 6.30 9.87 19.77
C ASP A 91 4.84 10.32 19.77
N THR A 92 3.96 9.34 19.86
CA THR A 92 2.51 9.58 19.87
C THR A 92 2.04 10.37 21.09
N LEU A 93 2.77 10.30 22.22
CA LEU A 93 2.46 11.11 23.42
C LEU A 93 2.72 12.60 23.21
N GLU A 94 3.66 12.94 22.35
CA GLU A 94 4.06 14.32 22.06
C GLU A 94 3.45 14.84 20.74
N GLU A 95 2.60 14.03 20.08
CA GLU A 95 2.00 14.37 18.79
C GLU A 95 0.85 15.39 18.95
N GLY A 96 1.14 16.64 18.67
CA GLY A 96 0.16 17.73 18.77
C GLY A 96 -0.55 18.12 17.47
N ARG A 97 -0.06 17.62 16.32
CA ARG A 97 -0.65 17.95 15.00
C ARG A 97 -2.01 17.27 14.79
N TRP A 98 -2.17 16.05 15.33
CA TRP A 98 -3.36 15.21 15.14
C TRP A 98 -3.77 14.57 16.48
N PRO A 99 -4.44 15.31 17.38
CA PRO A 99 -4.76 14.82 18.73
C PRO A 99 -5.67 13.59 18.72
N ASP A 100 -6.66 13.53 17.84
CA ASP A 100 -7.57 12.38 17.74
C ASP A 100 -6.85 11.10 17.29
N TYR A 101 -5.93 11.23 16.33
CA TYR A 101 -5.06 10.13 15.93
C TYR A 101 -4.15 9.70 17.07
N ALA A 102 -3.49 10.64 17.75
CA ALA A 102 -2.57 10.36 18.85
C ALA A 102 -3.26 9.58 19.97
N ASP A 103 -4.44 10.03 20.36
CA ASP A 103 -5.26 9.41 21.40
C ASP A 103 -5.70 7.98 21.01
N ALA A 104 -6.16 7.81 19.77
CA ALA A 104 -6.56 6.50 19.26
C ALA A 104 -5.37 5.54 19.12
N ALA A 105 -4.21 6.03 18.68
CA ALA A 105 -2.98 5.27 18.55
C ALA A 105 -2.44 4.80 19.90
N LEU A 106 -2.43 5.67 20.89
CA LEU A 106 -2.02 5.34 22.27
C LEU A 106 -2.90 4.25 22.90
N ARG A 107 -4.23 4.32 22.71
CA ARG A 107 -5.15 3.28 23.20
C ARG A 107 -4.86 1.91 22.59
N ARG A 108 -4.25 1.85 21.40
CA ARG A 108 -3.84 0.63 20.68
C ARG A 108 -2.37 0.25 20.91
N GLY A 109 -1.68 0.93 21.83
CA GLY A 109 -0.27 0.68 22.14
C GLY A 109 0.72 1.16 21.09
N VAL A 110 0.29 1.97 20.12
CA VAL A 110 1.17 2.58 19.12
C VAL A 110 1.87 3.78 19.73
N ARG A 111 3.21 3.75 19.76
CA ARG A 111 4.04 4.82 20.33
C ARG A 111 4.78 5.64 19.28
N CYS A 112 4.95 5.11 18.10
CA CYS A 112 5.46 5.88 16.95
C CYS A 112 4.93 5.31 15.63
N SER A 113 4.93 6.12 14.60
CA SER A 113 4.61 5.68 13.24
C SER A 113 5.42 6.41 12.18
N VAL A 114 5.56 5.76 11.04
CA VAL A 114 6.09 6.36 9.81
C VAL A 114 5.21 5.95 8.63
N HIS A 115 4.91 6.90 7.76
CA HIS A 115 4.06 6.73 6.60
C HIS A 115 4.88 7.06 5.36
N LEU A 116 5.22 6.04 4.57
CA LEU A 116 6.06 6.14 3.38
C LEU A 116 5.20 6.17 2.13
N VAL A 117 5.46 7.10 1.23
CA VAL A 117 4.70 7.26 -0.01
C VAL A 117 5.52 6.74 -1.20
N ARG A 118 4.85 6.09 -2.13
CA ARG A 118 5.36 5.74 -3.46
C ARG A 118 4.34 6.09 -4.52
N GLU A 119 4.77 6.87 -5.49
CA GLU A 119 3.93 7.19 -6.64
C GLU A 119 3.62 5.93 -7.45
N LEU A 120 2.38 5.85 -7.91
CA LEU A 120 1.87 4.83 -8.83
C LEU A 120 1.26 5.52 -10.06
N PRO A 121 1.13 4.83 -11.19
CA PRO A 121 0.40 5.36 -12.32
C PRO A 121 -1.04 5.75 -11.94
N GLY A 122 -1.33 7.04 -11.88
CA GLY A 122 -2.63 7.59 -11.52
C GLY A 122 -2.94 7.66 -10.03
N GLY A 123 -1.97 7.42 -9.14
CA GLY A 123 -2.21 7.44 -7.70
C GLY A 123 -0.96 7.28 -6.84
N ALA A 124 -1.11 6.73 -5.66
CA ALA A 124 0.00 6.50 -4.72
C ALA A 124 -0.25 5.27 -3.84
N LEU A 125 0.82 4.62 -3.43
CA LEU A 125 0.85 3.69 -2.31
C LEU A 125 1.33 4.45 -1.06
N VAL A 126 0.58 4.34 0.04
CA VAL A 126 1.05 4.74 1.36
C VAL A 126 1.26 3.50 2.22
N LEU A 127 2.50 3.25 2.61
CA LEU A 127 2.89 2.19 3.54
C LEU A 127 3.13 2.80 4.92
N SER A 128 2.27 2.46 5.87
CA SER A 128 2.32 2.91 7.26
C SER A 128 2.92 1.84 8.15
N LEU A 129 3.93 2.18 8.93
CA LEU A 129 4.63 1.30 9.86
C LEU A 129 4.41 1.82 11.27
N PHE A 130 4.19 0.91 12.22
CA PHE A 130 3.85 1.25 13.59
C PHE A 130 4.80 0.57 14.58
N GLY A 131 5.23 1.33 15.59
CA GLY A 131 6.13 0.87 16.65
C GLY A 131 5.53 1.05 18.04
N VAL A 132 5.89 0.15 18.98
CA VAL A 132 5.41 0.16 20.36
C VAL A 132 6.33 0.94 21.32
N ARG A 133 7.40 1.53 20.81
CA ARG A 133 8.32 2.40 21.55
C ARG A 133 8.56 3.68 20.75
N PRO A 134 8.73 4.83 21.41
CA PRO A 134 8.98 6.10 20.72
C PRO A 134 10.33 6.06 19.97
N GLY A 135 10.41 6.75 18.85
CA GLY A 135 11.63 7.01 18.10
C GLY A 135 12.28 5.79 17.41
N VAL A 136 11.66 4.59 17.45
CA VAL A 136 12.28 3.39 16.87
C VAL A 136 12.05 3.27 15.35
N LEU A 137 11.11 4.04 14.81
CA LEU A 137 10.85 4.13 13.38
C LEU A 137 11.10 5.55 12.89
N ASP A 138 11.95 5.68 11.88
CA ASP A 138 12.25 6.95 11.22
C ASP A 138 12.29 6.74 9.70
N ALA A 139 11.62 7.62 8.98
CA ALA A 139 11.52 7.57 7.52
C ALA A 139 12.89 7.73 6.83
N GLN A 140 13.81 8.49 7.45
CA GLN A 140 15.11 8.83 6.84
C GLN A 140 16.20 7.81 7.18
N SER A 141 16.12 7.17 8.34
CA SER A 141 17.18 6.28 8.84
C SER A 141 16.88 4.80 8.70
N ASN A 142 15.72 4.40 8.14
CA ASN A 142 15.37 3.00 7.95
C ASN A 142 15.41 2.57 6.47
N PRO A 143 16.59 2.14 5.96
CA PRO A 143 16.74 1.76 4.57
C PRO A 143 15.89 0.52 4.19
N VAL A 144 15.60 -0.35 5.14
CA VAL A 144 14.74 -1.53 4.90
C VAL A 144 13.30 -1.10 4.65
N ALA A 145 12.78 -0.15 5.44
CA ALA A 145 11.45 0.39 5.24
C ALA A 145 11.30 1.06 3.87
N ALA A 146 12.29 1.87 3.48
CA ALA A 146 12.34 2.53 2.18
C ALA A 146 12.37 1.51 1.02
N MET A 147 13.15 0.43 1.17
CA MET A 147 13.25 -0.65 0.18
C MET A 147 11.95 -1.44 0.06
N VAL A 148 11.30 -1.81 1.17
CA VAL A 148 10.01 -2.51 1.17
C VAL A 148 8.93 -1.65 0.50
N ALA A 149 8.88 -0.34 0.80
CA ALA A 149 7.94 0.58 0.18
C ALA A 149 8.18 0.72 -1.34
N ALA A 150 9.45 0.84 -1.77
CA ALA A 150 9.81 0.92 -3.19
C ALA A 150 9.44 -0.35 -3.94
N PHE A 151 9.70 -1.50 -3.33
CA PHE A 151 9.34 -2.81 -3.87
C PHE A 151 7.81 -2.96 -4.02
N GLY A 152 7.05 -2.58 -2.97
CA GLY A 152 5.58 -2.59 -3.00
C GLY A 152 5.02 -1.71 -4.12
N GLY A 153 5.57 -0.51 -4.31
CA GLY A 153 5.21 0.38 -5.42
C GLY A 153 5.46 -0.26 -6.79
N ALA A 154 6.64 -0.85 -7.00
CA ALA A 154 6.98 -1.52 -8.26
C ALA A 154 6.06 -2.73 -8.53
N MET A 155 5.77 -3.53 -7.50
CA MET A 155 4.85 -4.68 -7.58
C MET A 155 3.44 -4.25 -8.02
N LEU A 156 2.89 -3.22 -7.39
CA LEU A 156 1.55 -2.71 -7.72
C LEU A 156 1.51 -2.09 -9.12
N ALA A 157 2.52 -1.32 -9.51
CA ALA A 157 2.62 -0.76 -10.85
C ALA A 157 2.66 -1.86 -11.92
N ASN A 158 3.44 -2.92 -11.70
CA ASN A 158 3.52 -4.06 -12.62
C ASN A 158 2.17 -4.81 -12.70
N ALA A 159 1.50 -5.04 -11.58
CA ALA A 159 0.19 -5.68 -11.54
C ALA A 159 -0.86 -4.87 -12.33
N THR A 160 -0.88 -3.56 -12.15
CA THR A 160 -1.77 -2.66 -12.90
C THR A 160 -1.49 -2.71 -14.41
N ALA A 161 -0.22 -2.63 -14.81
CA ALA A 161 0.19 -2.70 -16.22
C ALA A 161 -0.23 -4.04 -16.86
N TYR A 162 -0.04 -5.14 -16.14
CA TYR A 162 -0.46 -6.47 -16.60
C TYR A 162 -1.97 -6.58 -16.79
N GLN A 163 -2.77 -6.10 -15.83
CA GLN A 163 -4.23 -6.07 -15.93
C GLN A 163 -4.72 -5.21 -17.09
N GLN A 164 -4.08 -4.06 -17.33
CA GLN A 164 -4.41 -3.20 -18.47
C GLN A 164 -4.11 -3.90 -19.79
N ALA A 165 -2.98 -4.58 -19.91
CA ALA A 165 -2.63 -5.35 -21.10
C ALA A 165 -3.61 -6.51 -21.37
N GLN A 166 -4.03 -7.23 -20.33
CA GLN A 166 -5.05 -8.28 -20.45
C GLN A 166 -6.39 -7.73 -20.92
N ARG A 167 -6.86 -6.62 -20.34
CA ARG A 167 -8.13 -5.98 -20.76
C ARG A 167 -8.07 -5.53 -22.22
N ALA A 168 -6.95 -4.93 -22.66
CA ALA A 168 -6.76 -4.52 -24.04
C ALA A 168 -6.77 -5.72 -25.00
N ALA A 169 -6.12 -6.83 -24.65
CA ALA A 169 -6.13 -8.06 -25.42
C ALA A 169 -7.54 -8.66 -25.56
N SER A 170 -8.30 -8.71 -24.46
CA SER A 170 -9.69 -9.17 -24.47
C SER A 170 -10.58 -8.31 -25.38
N GLN A 171 -10.48 -6.99 -25.27
CA GLN A 171 -11.25 -6.07 -26.12
C GLN A 171 -10.93 -6.24 -27.60
N LEU A 172 -9.66 -6.49 -27.96
CA LEU A 172 -9.27 -6.77 -29.34
C LEU A 172 -9.85 -8.10 -29.84
N GLN A 173 -9.84 -9.14 -29.01
CA GLN A 173 -10.45 -10.44 -29.34
C GLN A 173 -11.95 -10.29 -29.58
N ASP A 174 -12.66 -9.58 -28.71
CA ASP A 174 -14.10 -9.34 -28.84
C ASP A 174 -14.43 -8.55 -30.12
N ALA A 175 -13.62 -7.54 -30.46
CA ALA A 175 -13.77 -6.77 -31.68
C ALA A 175 -13.55 -7.62 -32.94
N LEU A 176 -12.58 -8.55 -32.93
CA LEU A 176 -12.32 -9.46 -34.06
C LEU A 176 -13.46 -10.47 -34.22
N VAL A 177 -14.01 -11.00 -33.14
CA VAL A 177 -15.18 -11.91 -33.16
C VAL A 177 -16.40 -11.18 -33.72
N ALA A 178 -16.69 -9.96 -33.26
CA ALA A 178 -17.80 -9.15 -33.75
C ALA A 178 -17.70 -8.89 -35.26
N ARG A 179 -16.48 -8.59 -35.75
CA ARG A 179 -16.23 -8.35 -37.19
C ARG A 179 -16.44 -9.60 -38.04
N SER A 180 -16.03 -10.78 -37.54
CA SER A 180 -16.21 -12.06 -38.25
C SER A 180 -17.66 -12.50 -38.33
N VAL A 181 -18.53 -12.06 -37.43
CA VAL A 181 -19.97 -12.32 -37.44
C VAL A 181 -20.71 -11.45 -38.47
N VAL A 182 -20.24 -10.20 -38.65
CA VAL A 182 -20.86 -9.27 -39.62
C VAL A 182 -20.51 -9.62 -41.07
N ASP A 183 -19.32 -10.21 -41.32
CA ASP A 183 -18.84 -10.56 -42.66
C ASP A 183 -19.35 -11.94 -43.18
N ARG A 184 -20.32 -12.63 -42.50
CA ARG A 184 -20.93 -13.82 -43.06
C ARG A 184 -21.93 -13.43 -44.16
N PRO A 185 -21.67 -13.74 -45.46
CA PRO A 185 -22.64 -13.50 -46.50
C PRO A 185 -23.89 -14.33 -46.22
N ARG A 186 -25.07 -13.69 -46.32
CA ARG A 186 -26.36 -14.40 -46.34
C ARG A 186 -26.34 -15.34 -47.54
N ALA A 187 -26.25 -16.64 -47.30
CA ALA A 187 -26.48 -17.62 -48.32
C ALA A 187 -27.95 -17.49 -48.77
N SER A 188 -28.12 -17.16 -50.06
CA SER A 188 -29.40 -17.14 -50.76
C SER A 188 -29.81 -18.54 -51.14
#